data_3f74b785128d8f78a7d3c59bca18b139
#
_entry.id   3f74b785128d8f78a7d3c59bca18b139
#
_cell.length_a   1.000
_cell.length_b   1.000
_cell.length_c   1.000
_cell.angle_alpha   90.00
_cell.angle_beta   90.00
_cell.angle_gamma   90.00
#
_symmetry.space_group_name_H-M   'P 1'
#
loop_
_entity.id
_entity.type
_entity.pdbx_description
1 polymer ?
#
loop_
_entity_poly.entity_id
_entity_poly.type
_entity_poly.pdbx_seq_one_letter_code
_entity_poly.pdbx_strand_id
1 'polypeptide(L)'
;MCGIVGFAGGEQAAPILLDGLERLEYRGYDSAGIAVISGDKKLQVKKSKGRLKVLRDMIQGGKSVEGTIGIGHTRWATHGEPNDVNAHPHLSGDGKIAVVHNGIIENYVELRDFLISNGYKFISDTDTEVVSQLVSFYYAECGNALEAVFRVLRRIEGAYALGILCVDEPEHFIAARKDAPLLIGYGEGSNYIASDVTAIIKHTRDVSYMEDGEVAVISADKVQFYNAMEQTIEKEHHTIDWDVSAAEKGGYAHFMLKEIMEQPEAIRKTAFSRIRDNRIVFEDMKFTAEQIKDVSRIFIIACGSSYHVGVVGKYNLERLMRKPVEVCLASEFRYSDPLVDDKTLVIVISQSGETLDTMAALREAKARGAHILSIVNVVGSSIARESDDVLYTWAGPEIAVATTKAYSTQLVLLNMLGLYFADALGTVSAAQYDEIIEELLRLPGKMEQMLENIEDIKHFASNYFNHNSVFFIGRNLDYAMGLEGSLKLKEISYIHSEAYASGELKHGTISLIEDGTLVIALGTYEPLFDKAMSNVVEVQARGADVLALTTESNVAEMKKTVENVISVPETHTILQPSLGVVPLQLFAYYVALLRGCDIDKPRNLAKSVTVE
;
A
#
# COMPACT_ATOMS: atom_id res chain seq x y z
N MET A 1 -8.61 1.06 -4.95
CA MET A 1 -8.49 2.53 -4.78
C MET A 1 -8.44 3.21 -6.14
N CYS A 2 -8.95 4.43 -6.24
CA CYS A 2 -9.04 5.18 -7.50
C CYS A 2 -7.78 6.03 -7.75
N GLY A 3 -7.55 6.44 -9.01
CA GLY A 3 -6.50 7.37 -9.38
C GLY A 3 -7.07 8.67 -9.93
N ILE A 4 -6.59 9.81 -9.43
CA ILE A 4 -6.93 11.15 -9.93
C ILE A 4 -5.71 11.77 -10.59
N VAL A 5 -5.92 12.39 -11.75
CA VAL A 5 -4.99 13.29 -12.42
C VAL A 5 -5.74 14.51 -12.91
N GLY A 6 -5.20 15.72 -12.72
CA GLY A 6 -5.69 16.94 -13.32
C GLY A 6 -4.55 17.72 -13.95
N PHE A 7 -4.86 18.51 -14.96
CA PHE A 7 -3.90 19.30 -15.72
C PHE A 7 -4.50 20.64 -16.12
N ALA A 8 -3.73 21.71 -15.95
CA ALA A 8 -3.94 23.02 -16.55
C ALA A 8 -2.62 23.51 -17.14
N GLY A 9 -2.58 23.82 -18.42
CA GLY A 9 -1.33 24.24 -19.09
C GLY A 9 -1.53 24.74 -20.51
N GLY A 10 -0.43 24.83 -21.25
CA GLY A 10 -0.44 25.22 -22.67
C GLY A 10 -0.58 24.05 -23.64
N GLU A 11 -0.43 22.82 -23.19
CA GLU A 11 -0.50 21.59 -24.00
C GLU A 11 -1.92 20.99 -23.99
N GLN A 12 -2.16 20.01 -24.88
CA GLN A 12 -3.41 19.25 -24.88
C GLN A 12 -3.52 18.40 -23.62
N ALA A 13 -4.60 18.57 -22.87
CA ALA A 13 -4.78 17.88 -21.58
C ALA A 13 -4.97 16.37 -21.72
N ALA A 14 -5.72 15.90 -22.71
CA ALA A 14 -6.10 14.51 -22.82
C ALA A 14 -4.91 13.52 -22.89
N PRO A 15 -3.83 13.74 -23.66
CA PRO A 15 -2.65 12.88 -23.67
C PRO A 15 -1.94 12.85 -22.30
N ILE A 16 -1.82 13.98 -21.60
CA ILE A 16 -1.19 14.12 -20.30
C ILE A 16 -1.98 13.36 -19.24
N LEU A 17 -3.31 13.54 -19.24
CA LEU A 17 -4.22 12.80 -18.35
C LEU A 17 -4.10 11.28 -18.57
N LEU A 18 -4.06 10.82 -19.83
CA LEU A 18 -3.91 9.40 -20.13
C LEU A 18 -2.55 8.84 -19.68
N ASP A 19 -1.43 9.58 -19.82
CA ASP A 19 -0.12 9.13 -19.31
C ASP A 19 -0.13 9.03 -17.79
N GLY A 20 -0.65 10.02 -17.10
CA GLY A 20 -0.77 9.99 -15.63
C GLY A 20 -1.70 8.88 -15.14
N LEU A 21 -2.85 8.68 -15.77
CA LEU A 21 -3.78 7.61 -15.41
C LEU A 21 -3.21 6.21 -15.67
N GLU A 22 -2.38 6.03 -16.68
CA GLU A 22 -1.69 4.76 -16.96
C GLU A 22 -0.77 4.36 -15.80
N ARG A 23 -0.11 5.35 -15.22
CA ARG A 23 0.75 5.17 -14.05
C ARG A 23 -0.02 4.95 -12.76
N LEU A 24 -1.31 5.31 -12.72
CA LEU A 24 -2.21 5.07 -11.59
C LEU A 24 -3.11 3.85 -11.76
N GLU A 25 -3.03 3.14 -12.90
CA GLU A 25 -3.92 2.00 -13.16
C GLU A 25 -3.78 0.86 -12.14
N TYR A 26 -2.63 0.77 -11.45
CA TYR A 26 -2.44 -0.16 -10.34
C TYR A 26 -3.33 0.14 -9.11
N ARG A 27 -3.86 1.37 -9.03
CA ARG A 27 -4.79 1.80 -7.99
C ARG A 27 -6.26 1.46 -8.31
N GLY A 28 -6.65 1.46 -9.60
CA GLY A 28 -8.00 1.16 -10.03
C GLY A 28 -8.06 0.92 -11.54
N TYR A 29 -8.81 -0.09 -11.96
CA TYR A 29 -8.87 -0.54 -13.35
C TYR A 29 -10.26 -1.01 -13.80
N ASP A 30 -11.29 -0.77 -13.00
CA ASP A 30 -12.67 -1.20 -13.29
C ASP A 30 -13.34 -0.33 -14.34
N SER A 31 -12.99 0.94 -14.35
CA SER A 31 -13.36 1.91 -15.38
C SER A 31 -12.42 3.10 -15.38
N ALA A 32 -12.39 3.86 -16.48
CA ALA A 32 -11.59 5.06 -16.60
C ALA A 32 -12.37 6.14 -17.36
N GLY A 33 -12.00 7.41 -17.11
CA GLY A 33 -12.58 8.52 -17.87
C GLY A 33 -11.84 9.82 -17.67
N ILE A 34 -12.07 10.74 -18.59
CA ILE A 34 -11.55 12.11 -18.58
C ILE A 34 -12.65 13.11 -18.88
N ALA A 35 -12.51 14.31 -18.33
CA ALA A 35 -13.25 15.50 -18.73
C ALA A 35 -12.27 16.59 -19.10
N VAL A 36 -12.48 17.26 -20.25
CA VAL A 36 -11.64 18.34 -20.76
C VAL A 36 -12.53 19.50 -21.18
N ILE A 37 -12.12 20.73 -20.86
CA ILE A 37 -12.79 21.93 -21.35
C ILE A 37 -12.20 22.31 -22.71
N SER A 38 -13.04 22.30 -23.75
CA SER A 38 -12.67 22.71 -25.09
C SER A 38 -12.63 24.25 -25.25
N GLY A 39 -11.97 24.72 -26.30
CA GLY A 39 -11.86 26.15 -26.61
C GLY A 39 -13.22 26.86 -26.84
N ASP A 40 -14.27 26.11 -27.22
CA ASP A 40 -15.65 26.60 -27.32
C ASP A 40 -16.43 26.54 -26.00
N LYS A 41 -15.74 26.37 -24.88
CA LYS A 41 -16.28 26.32 -23.52
C LYS A 41 -17.33 25.22 -23.32
N LYS A 42 -17.00 23.99 -23.75
CA LYS A 42 -17.82 22.81 -23.49
C LYS A 42 -17.02 21.74 -22.77
N LEU A 43 -17.69 21.00 -21.90
CA LEU A 43 -17.13 19.81 -21.29
C LEU A 43 -17.19 18.64 -22.26
N GLN A 44 -16.02 18.12 -22.64
CA GLN A 44 -15.88 16.87 -23.39
C GLN A 44 -15.59 15.75 -22.39
N VAL A 45 -16.60 14.94 -22.08
CA VAL A 45 -16.45 13.79 -21.18
C VAL A 45 -16.39 12.51 -21.98
N LYS A 46 -15.35 11.72 -21.75
CA LYS A 46 -15.15 10.38 -22.31
C LYS A 46 -14.83 9.42 -21.19
N LYS A 47 -15.60 8.36 -21.07
CA LYS A 47 -15.44 7.36 -20.02
C LYS A 47 -15.87 5.97 -20.49
N SER A 48 -15.26 4.94 -19.95
CA SER A 48 -15.54 3.55 -20.33
C SER A 48 -15.33 2.60 -19.16
N LYS A 49 -16.11 1.53 -19.14
CA LYS A 49 -15.84 0.34 -18.32
C LYS A 49 -14.56 -0.34 -18.79
N GLY A 50 -13.82 -0.94 -17.86
CA GLY A 50 -12.60 -1.70 -18.09
C GLY A 50 -11.33 -0.86 -18.00
N ARG A 51 -10.22 -1.48 -18.40
CA ARG A 51 -8.89 -0.87 -18.30
C ARG A 51 -8.74 0.40 -19.10
N LEU A 52 -7.81 1.25 -18.73
CA LEU A 52 -7.51 2.53 -19.38
C LEU A 52 -7.26 2.39 -20.90
N LYS A 53 -6.76 1.24 -21.33
CA LYS A 53 -6.57 0.95 -22.77
C LYS A 53 -7.86 1.14 -23.57
N VAL A 54 -9.02 0.74 -23.06
CA VAL A 54 -10.32 0.88 -23.74
C VAL A 54 -10.62 2.36 -23.97
N LEU A 55 -10.45 3.20 -22.95
CA LEU A 55 -10.62 4.65 -23.06
C LEU A 55 -9.61 5.25 -24.03
N ARG A 56 -8.33 4.85 -23.94
CA ARG A 56 -7.24 5.34 -24.81
C ARG A 56 -7.54 5.05 -26.29
N ASP A 57 -7.99 3.84 -26.60
CA ASP A 57 -8.34 3.44 -27.98
C ASP A 57 -9.57 4.23 -28.47
N MET A 58 -10.60 4.40 -27.61
CA MET A 58 -11.81 5.17 -27.90
C MET A 58 -11.50 6.62 -28.31
N ILE A 59 -10.55 7.26 -27.63
CA ILE A 59 -10.19 8.67 -27.88
C ILE A 59 -8.90 8.83 -28.70
N GLN A 60 -8.46 7.78 -29.40
CA GLN A 60 -7.30 7.77 -30.30
C GLN A 60 -6.02 8.31 -29.61
N GLY A 61 -5.76 7.87 -28.37
CA GLY A 61 -4.64 8.35 -27.57
C GLY A 61 -4.76 9.82 -27.13
N GLY A 62 -5.96 10.34 -27.05
CA GLY A 62 -6.26 11.74 -26.67
C GLY A 62 -6.46 12.69 -27.86
N LYS A 63 -6.18 12.27 -29.10
CA LYS A 63 -6.25 13.14 -30.27
C LYS A 63 -7.66 13.62 -30.65
N SER A 64 -8.70 12.90 -30.20
CA SER A 64 -10.10 13.24 -30.47
C SER A 64 -10.74 14.12 -29.40
N VAL A 65 -9.97 14.57 -28.40
CA VAL A 65 -10.43 15.42 -27.29
C VAL A 65 -9.50 16.64 -27.21
N GLU A 66 -10.02 17.81 -27.53
CA GLU A 66 -9.23 19.06 -27.61
C GLU A 66 -9.50 19.93 -26.37
N GLY A 67 -8.43 20.51 -25.82
CA GLY A 67 -8.47 21.43 -24.69
C GLY A 67 -7.24 21.32 -23.81
N THR A 68 -6.97 22.35 -23.03
CA THR A 68 -5.74 22.53 -22.25
C THR A 68 -5.94 22.43 -20.75
N ILE A 69 -7.20 22.24 -20.31
CA ILE A 69 -7.56 22.03 -18.90
C ILE A 69 -8.46 20.79 -18.81
N GLY A 70 -8.13 19.89 -17.90
CA GLY A 70 -8.92 18.68 -17.73
C GLY A 70 -8.61 17.92 -16.46
N ILE A 71 -9.51 17.00 -16.12
CA ILE A 71 -9.39 16.04 -15.01
C ILE A 71 -9.62 14.62 -15.52
N GLY A 72 -9.00 13.66 -14.90
CA GLY A 72 -9.11 12.26 -15.26
C GLY A 72 -9.10 11.35 -14.04
N HIS A 73 -9.65 10.15 -14.24
CA HIS A 73 -9.86 9.20 -13.16
C HIS A 73 -9.73 7.74 -13.64
N THR A 74 -9.13 6.90 -12.80
CA THR A 74 -9.26 5.43 -12.87
C THR A 74 -9.99 4.94 -11.64
N ARG A 75 -11.05 4.16 -11.83
CA ARG A 75 -11.98 3.77 -10.77
C ARG A 75 -11.70 2.36 -10.26
N TRP A 76 -11.76 2.23 -8.94
CA TRP A 76 -12.02 1.01 -8.20
C TRP A 76 -13.43 1.13 -7.62
N ALA A 77 -14.34 0.26 -8.03
CA ALA A 77 -15.74 0.38 -7.68
C ALA A 77 -16.01 0.08 -6.20
N THR A 78 -16.59 1.04 -5.49
CA THR A 78 -17.10 0.91 -4.12
C THR A 78 -18.63 0.95 -4.11
N HIS A 79 -19.23 1.95 -4.77
CA HIS A 79 -20.67 2.16 -4.91
C HIS A 79 -21.08 2.11 -6.39
N GLY A 80 -22.04 1.27 -6.71
CA GLY A 80 -22.48 1.00 -8.09
C GLY A 80 -21.53 0.11 -8.88
N GLU A 81 -22.07 -0.81 -9.67
CA GLU A 81 -21.29 -1.76 -10.47
C GLU A 81 -20.40 -1.06 -11.52
N PRO A 82 -19.28 -1.68 -11.94
CA PRO A 82 -18.48 -1.16 -13.03
C PRO A 82 -19.24 -1.14 -14.36
N ASN A 83 -19.59 0.06 -14.83
CA ASN A 83 -20.19 0.33 -16.13
C ASN A 83 -19.84 1.76 -16.59
N ASP A 84 -20.20 2.14 -17.81
CA ASP A 84 -19.89 3.45 -18.38
C ASP A 84 -20.60 4.60 -17.64
N VAL A 85 -21.79 4.36 -17.09
CA VAL A 85 -22.57 5.39 -16.37
C VAL A 85 -21.91 5.70 -15.02
N ASN A 86 -21.52 4.67 -14.28
CA ASN A 86 -20.91 4.78 -12.96
C ASN A 86 -19.40 5.12 -13.01
N ALA A 87 -18.78 5.16 -14.20
CA ALA A 87 -17.41 5.64 -14.36
C ALA A 87 -17.33 7.15 -14.12
N HIS A 88 -16.20 7.61 -13.55
CA HIS A 88 -15.89 9.03 -13.42
C HIS A 88 -15.29 9.58 -14.72
N PRO A 89 -15.38 10.90 -14.98
CA PRO A 89 -16.04 11.95 -14.19
C PRO A 89 -17.57 11.90 -14.20
N HIS A 90 -18.20 12.41 -13.12
CA HIS A 90 -19.64 12.64 -13.05
C HIS A 90 -19.98 14.08 -13.42
N LEU A 91 -21.02 14.24 -14.24
CA LEU A 91 -21.54 15.54 -14.66
C LEU A 91 -22.72 15.98 -13.80
N SER A 92 -22.84 17.27 -13.59
CA SER A 92 -24.11 17.88 -13.15
C SER A 92 -25.21 17.73 -14.22
N GLY A 93 -26.48 17.83 -13.80
CA GLY A 93 -27.62 17.67 -14.70
C GLY A 93 -27.71 18.72 -15.81
N ASP A 94 -27.11 19.91 -15.61
CA ASP A 94 -27.00 20.98 -16.59
C ASP A 94 -25.74 20.85 -17.50
N GLY A 95 -24.87 19.87 -17.21
CA GLY A 95 -23.64 19.61 -17.95
C GLY A 95 -22.52 20.63 -17.74
N LYS A 96 -22.61 21.51 -16.74
CA LYS A 96 -21.63 22.58 -16.49
C LYS A 96 -20.50 22.20 -15.55
N ILE A 97 -20.75 21.26 -14.65
CA ILE A 97 -19.81 20.80 -13.64
C ILE A 97 -19.41 19.36 -13.93
N ALA A 98 -18.10 19.07 -13.89
CA ALA A 98 -17.58 17.71 -13.91
C ALA A 98 -16.74 17.45 -12.67
N VAL A 99 -16.93 16.28 -12.03
CA VAL A 99 -16.25 15.90 -10.79
C VAL A 99 -15.61 14.54 -10.91
N VAL A 100 -14.34 14.43 -10.48
CA VAL A 100 -13.68 13.16 -10.14
C VAL A 100 -13.49 13.08 -8.63
N HIS A 101 -13.60 11.88 -8.07
CA HIS A 101 -13.60 11.67 -6.63
C HIS A 101 -12.91 10.36 -6.26
N ASN A 102 -12.02 10.44 -5.28
CA ASN A 102 -11.51 9.30 -4.51
C ASN A 102 -12.05 9.42 -3.09
N GLY A 103 -12.61 8.36 -2.55
CA GLY A 103 -13.19 8.33 -1.22
C GLY A 103 -14.62 7.80 -1.20
N ILE A 104 -15.35 8.09 -0.15
CA ILE A 104 -16.77 7.77 0.02
C ILE A 104 -17.47 8.97 0.65
N ILE A 105 -18.58 9.40 0.07
CA ILE A 105 -19.49 10.39 0.67
C ILE A 105 -20.53 9.63 1.50
N GLU A 106 -20.32 9.56 2.80
CA GLU A 106 -21.10 8.70 3.71
C GLU A 106 -22.57 9.11 3.79
N ASN A 107 -22.87 10.41 3.78
CA ASN A 107 -24.22 10.95 3.83
C ASN A 107 -24.85 11.16 2.43
N TYR A 108 -24.36 10.46 1.39
CA TYR A 108 -24.82 10.65 0.02
C TYR A 108 -26.32 10.40 -0.18
N VAL A 109 -26.93 9.49 0.58
CA VAL A 109 -28.36 9.16 0.48
C VAL A 109 -29.19 10.38 0.88
N GLU A 110 -28.90 11.01 2.02
CA GLU A 110 -29.58 12.22 2.50
C GLU A 110 -29.43 13.37 1.51
N LEU A 111 -28.22 13.59 1.00
CA LEU A 111 -27.94 14.65 0.03
C LEU A 111 -28.63 14.40 -1.31
N ARG A 112 -28.73 13.16 -1.75
CA ARG A 112 -29.47 12.75 -2.95
C ARG A 112 -30.95 13.06 -2.81
N ASP A 113 -31.56 12.70 -1.69
CA ASP A 113 -32.98 12.99 -1.41
C ASP A 113 -33.26 14.48 -1.38
N PHE A 114 -32.37 15.27 -0.75
CA PHE A 114 -32.43 16.72 -0.77
C PHE A 114 -32.40 17.27 -2.20
N LEU A 115 -31.46 16.82 -3.03
CA LEU A 115 -31.34 17.29 -4.42
C LEU A 115 -32.51 16.86 -5.29
N ILE A 116 -33.04 15.65 -5.12
CA ILE A 116 -34.26 15.19 -5.82
C ILE A 116 -35.45 16.09 -5.46
N SER A 117 -35.60 16.45 -4.18
CA SER A 117 -36.67 17.35 -3.74
C SER A 117 -36.55 18.78 -4.33
N ASN A 118 -35.35 19.15 -4.76
CA ASN A 118 -35.07 20.42 -5.47
C ASN A 118 -35.04 20.27 -7.00
N GLY A 119 -35.53 19.13 -7.54
CA GLY A 119 -35.72 18.93 -8.97
C GLY A 119 -34.51 18.36 -9.73
N TYR A 120 -33.43 17.99 -9.04
CA TYR A 120 -32.27 17.36 -9.64
C TYR A 120 -32.52 15.89 -9.95
N LYS A 121 -31.94 15.40 -11.05
CA LYS A 121 -32.07 14.01 -11.50
C LYS A 121 -30.71 13.33 -11.44
N PHE A 122 -30.70 12.07 -11.02
CA PHE A 122 -29.53 11.23 -10.95
C PHE A 122 -29.56 10.15 -12.02
N ILE A 123 -28.41 9.85 -12.60
CA ILE A 123 -28.25 8.82 -13.64
C ILE A 123 -27.37 7.67 -13.19
N SER A 124 -26.50 7.89 -12.20
CA SER A 124 -25.60 6.85 -11.68
C SER A 124 -26.04 6.34 -10.30
N ASP A 125 -25.44 5.19 -9.93
CA ASP A 125 -25.62 4.58 -8.60
C ASP A 125 -24.49 4.97 -7.64
N THR A 126 -23.62 5.92 -8.04
CA THR A 126 -22.47 6.31 -7.24
C THR A 126 -22.83 7.37 -6.20
N ASP A 127 -22.09 7.38 -5.11
CA ASP A 127 -22.10 8.45 -4.12
C ASP A 127 -21.56 9.78 -4.70
N THR A 128 -20.64 9.70 -5.65
CA THR A 128 -19.95 10.87 -6.23
C THR A 128 -20.85 11.80 -7.04
N GLU A 129 -21.87 11.29 -7.72
CA GLU A 129 -22.78 12.15 -8.51
C GLU A 129 -23.46 13.20 -7.64
N VAL A 130 -23.67 12.92 -6.35
CA VAL A 130 -24.18 13.89 -5.38
C VAL A 130 -23.32 15.16 -5.33
N VAL A 131 -21.99 14.99 -5.41
CA VAL A 131 -21.07 16.13 -5.35
C VAL A 131 -21.23 17.03 -6.58
N SER A 132 -21.27 16.48 -7.80
CA SER A 132 -21.45 17.28 -9.02
C SER A 132 -22.78 18.03 -9.05
N GLN A 133 -23.86 17.37 -8.61
CA GLN A 133 -25.18 17.99 -8.52
C GLN A 133 -25.23 19.07 -7.42
N LEU A 134 -24.57 18.85 -6.28
CA LEU A 134 -24.56 19.80 -5.17
C LEU A 134 -23.70 21.02 -5.49
N VAL A 135 -22.58 20.88 -6.20
CA VAL A 135 -21.79 22.01 -6.72
C VAL A 135 -22.64 22.84 -7.68
N SER A 136 -23.37 22.20 -8.62
CA SER A 136 -24.26 22.90 -9.56
C SER A 136 -25.39 23.62 -8.81
N PHE A 137 -25.97 23.02 -7.78
CA PHE A 137 -27.00 23.64 -6.94
C PHE A 137 -26.52 24.96 -6.33
N TYR A 138 -25.36 24.94 -5.65
CA TYR A 138 -24.81 26.14 -5.02
C TYR A 138 -24.24 27.13 -6.04
N TYR A 139 -23.66 26.63 -7.15
CA TYR A 139 -23.20 27.50 -8.23
C TYR A 139 -24.34 28.35 -8.83
N ALA A 140 -25.52 27.74 -9.00
CA ALA A 140 -26.72 28.48 -9.47
C ALA A 140 -27.16 29.59 -8.50
N GLU A 141 -26.84 29.47 -7.20
CA GLU A 141 -27.15 30.51 -6.20
C GLU A 141 -26.10 31.62 -6.13
N CYS A 142 -24.79 31.26 -6.19
CA CYS A 142 -23.72 32.23 -5.90
C CYS A 142 -22.95 32.70 -7.14
N GLY A 143 -22.99 31.96 -8.26
CA GLY A 143 -22.29 32.30 -9.50
C GLY A 143 -20.76 32.24 -9.41
N ASN A 144 -20.20 31.53 -8.42
CA ASN A 144 -18.77 31.36 -8.20
C ASN A 144 -18.45 29.91 -7.81
N ALA A 145 -17.59 29.27 -8.56
CA ALA A 145 -17.29 27.83 -8.37
C ALA A 145 -16.58 27.55 -7.05
N LEU A 146 -15.64 28.40 -6.65
CA LEU A 146 -14.91 28.23 -5.38
C LEU A 146 -15.85 28.35 -4.17
N GLU A 147 -16.74 29.36 -4.16
CA GLU A 147 -17.74 29.53 -3.10
C GLU A 147 -18.71 28.34 -3.07
N ALA A 148 -19.17 27.86 -4.25
CA ALA A 148 -20.02 26.69 -4.35
C ALA A 148 -19.35 25.45 -3.76
N VAL A 149 -18.06 25.23 -4.05
CA VAL A 149 -17.28 24.10 -3.50
C VAL A 149 -17.20 24.23 -1.98
N PHE A 150 -16.89 25.38 -1.40
CA PHE A 150 -16.87 25.52 0.06
C PHE A 150 -18.21 25.21 0.71
N ARG A 151 -19.34 25.61 0.10
CA ARG A 151 -20.67 25.27 0.59
C ARG A 151 -20.93 23.76 0.54
N VAL A 152 -20.43 23.06 -0.50
CA VAL A 152 -20.50 21.61 -0.62
C VAL A 152 -19.69 20.94 0.49
N LEU A 153 -18.44 21.36 0.70
CA LEU A 153 -17.54 20.75 1.69
C LEU A 153 -18.07 20.85 3.13
N ARG A 154 -18.91 21.84 3.44
CA ARG A 154 -19.58 21.97 4.74
C ARG A 154 -20.75 20.98 4.92
N ARG A 155 -21.19 20.30 3.86
CA ARG A 155 -22.35 19.42 3.88
C ARG A 155 -22.01 17.96 3.67
N ILE A 156 -20.94 17.65 2.93
CA ILE A 156 -20.53 16.28 2.69
C ILE A 156 -19.80 15.72 3.90
N GLU A 157 -20.07 14.46 4.23
CA GLU A 157 -19.42 13.69 5.28
C GLU A 157 -18.62 12.55 4.65
N GLY A 158 -17.53 12.12 5.32
CA GLY A 158 -16.64 11.05 4.86
C GLY A 158 -15.34 11.54 4.25
N ALA A 159 -14.60 10.64 3.60
CA ALA A 159 -13.30 10.89 2.99
C ALA A 159 -13.45 11.31 1.53
N TYR A 160 -12.69 12.33 1.10
CA TYR A 160 -12.69 12.76 -0.29
C TYR A 160 -11.36 13.37 -0.75
N ALA A 161 -10.99 13.06 -2.00
CA ALA A 161 -10.11 13.87 -2.85
C ALA A 161 -10.91 14.20 -4.13
N LEU A 162 -11.08 15.47 -4.41
CA LEU A 162 -11.93 15.96 -5.48
C LEU A 162 -11.12 16.73 -6.52
N GLY A 163 -11.43 16.53 -7.81
CA GLY A 163 -11.07 17.41 -8.90
C GLY A 163 -12.35 17.90 -9.59
N ILE A 164 -12.54 19.20 -9.72
CA ILE A 164 -13.80 19.83 -10.13
C ILE A 164 -13.54 20.81 -11.27
N LEU A 165 -14.21 20.61 -12.40
CA LEU A 165 -14.24 21.54 -13.53
C LEU A 165 -15.57 22.28 -13.58
N CYS A 166 -15.53 23.58 -13.86
CA CYS A 166 -16.68 24.41 -14.18
C CYS A 166 -16.51 25.04 -15.55
N VAL A 167 -17.44 24.78 -16.48
CA VAL A 167 -17.34 25.25 -17.86
C VAL A 167 -17.47 26.79 -17.98
N ASP A 168 -18.17 27.40 -17.03
CA ASP A 168 -18.34 28.86 -16.98
C ASP A 168 -17.07 29.58 -16.46
N GLU A 169 -16.16 28.84 -15.81
CA GLU A 169 -14.84 29.27 -15.32
C GLU A 169 -13.70 28.46 -15.94
N PRO A 170 -13.48 28.51 -17.26
CA PRO A 170 -12.69 27.55 -18.02
C PRO A 170 -11.17 27.69 -17.86
N GLU A 171 -10.67 28.68 -17.13
CA GLU A 171 -9.25 29.00 -16.99
C GLU A 171 -8.58 28.27 -15.81
N HIS A 172 -9.38 27.62 -14.97
CA HIS A 172 -8.89 26.87 -13.83
C HIS A 172 -9.80 25.69 -13.47
N PHE A 173 -9.30 24.83 -12.63
CA PHE A 173 -10.08 23.80 -11.95
C PHE A 173 -9.84 23.85 -10.44
N ILE A 174 -10.70 23.22 -9.66
CA ILE A 174 -10.63 23.24 -8.21
C ILE A 174 -10.33 21.84 -7.69
N ALA A 175 -9.42 21.76 -6.72
CA ALA A 175 -9.13 20.56 -5.97
C ALA A 175 -9.50 20.74 -4.49
N ALA A 176 -10.02 19.68 -3.86
CA ALA A 176 -10.30 19.68 -2.42
C ALA A 176 -9.96 18.32 -1.82
N ARG A 177 -9.58 18.29 -0.55
CA ARG A 177 -9.13 17.06 0.10
C ARG A 177 -9.59 16.97 1.55
N LYS A 178 -9.98 15.73 1.96
CA LYS A 178 -10.11 15.28 3.35
C LYS A 178 -9.90 13.77 3.39
N ASP A 179 -8.99 13.28 4.23
CA ASP A 179 -8.68 11.86 4.49
C ASP A 179 -8.27 11.00 3.26
N ALA A 180 -8.32 11.53 2.04
CA ALA A 180 -7.88 10.86 0.82
C ALA A 180 -6.67 11.58 0.20
N PRO A 181 -5.63 10.88 -0.32
CA PRO A 181 -4.41 11.53 -0.80
C PRO A 181 -4.65 12.38 -2.04
N LEU A 182 -4.13 13.61 -2.02
CA LEU A 182 -4.08 14.53 -3.15
C LEU A 182 -2.87 15.47 -3.02
N LEU A 183 -2.19 15.72 -4.12
CA LEU A 183 -1.05 16.61 -4.20
C LEU A 183 -1.15 17.52 -5.43
N ILE A 184 -0.46 18.64 -5.37
CA ILE A 184 -0.29 19.58 -6.46
C ILE A 184 1.13 19.43 -7.02
N GLY A 185 1.26 19.42 -8.35
CA GLY A 185 2.57 19.48 -9.02
C GLY A 185 2.73 20.80 -9.76
N TYR A 186 3.92 21.38 -9.70
CA TYR A 186 4.26 22.66 -10.33
C TYR A 186 5.18 22.44 -11.51
N GLY A 187 4.79 22.90 -12.70
CA GLY A 187 5.59 22.87 -13.92
C GLY A 187 5.76 24.25 -14.54
N GLU A 188 6.61 24.38 -15.55
CA GLU A 188 6.76 25.63 -16.29
C GLU A 188 5.53 25.85 -17.19
N GLY A 189 4.69 26.86 -16.85
CA GLY A 189 3.47 27.16 -17.59
C GLY A 189 2.41 26.06 -17.55
N SER A 190 2.48 25.20 -16.53
CA SER A 190 1.51 24.12 -16.32
C SER A 190 1.49 23.66 -14.86
N ASN A 191 0.30 23.29 -14.37
CA ASN A 191 0.13 22.77 -13.03
C ASN A 191 -0.75 21.52 -13.05
N TYR A 192 -0.58 20.68 -12.04
CA TYR A 192 -1.13 19.33 -11.99
C TYR A 192 -1.79 19.06 -10.64
N ILE A 193 -2.79 18.18 -10.61
CA ILE A 193 -3.15 17.44 -9.40
C ILE A 193 -2.92 15.96 -9.64
N ALA A 194 -2.57 15.24 -8.59
CA ALA A 194 -2.48 13.78 -8.62
C ALA A 194 -2.81 13.19 -7.25
N SER A 195 -3.40 12.01 -7.25
CA SER A 195 -3.58 11.22 -6.03
C SER A 195 -2.30 10.46 -5.63
N ASP A 196 -1.29 10.45 -6.52
CA ASP A 196 0.04 9.87 -6.27
C ASP A 196 1.05 10.55 -7.19
N VAL A 197 2.24 10.81 -6.68
CA VAL A 197 3.32 11.50 -7.40
C VAL A 197 3.77 10.75 -8.66
N THR A 198 3.64 9.43 -8.70
CA THR A 198 3.98 8.60 -9.86
C THR A 198 3.26 9.04 -11.14
N ALA A 199 2.06 9.61 -11.02
CA ALA A 199 1.27 10.10 -12.14
C ALA A 199 1.93 11.27 -12.89
N ILE A 200 2.62 12.16 -12.16
CA ILE A 200 3.11 13.43 -12.68
C ILE A 200 4.63 13.57 -12.70
N ILE A 201 5.36 12.59 -12.16
CA ILE A 201 6.82 12.66 -11.97
C ILE A 201 7.62 12.86 -13.27
N LYS A 202 7.06 12.49 -14.42
CA LYS A 202 7.65 12.80 -15.74
C LYS A 202 7.59 14.30 -16.10
N HIS A 203 6.61 15.00 -15.55
CA HIS A 203 6.32 16.39 -15.89
C HIS A 203 6.90 17.36 -14.89
N THR A 204 6.86 16.98 -13.61
CA THR A 204 7.43 17.78 -12.52
C THR A 204 7.83 16.92 -11.33
N ARG A 205 8.86 17.41 -10.60
CA ARG A 205 9.30 16.85 -9.30
C ARG A 205 9.02 17.80 -8.15
N ASP A 206 8.53 19.00 -8.46
CA ASP A 206 8.18 20.01 -7.46
C ASP A 206 6.69 19.84 -7.11
N VAL A 207 6.41 19.52 -5.85
CA VAL A 207 5.06 19.19 -5.39
C VAL A 207 4.75 19.82 -4.04
N SER A 208 3.45 20.04 -3.78
CA SER A 208 2.92 20.32 -2.44
C SER A 208 1.83 19.33 -2.10
N TYR A 209 1.87 18.79 -0.89
CA TYR A 209 0.82 17.91 -0.37
C TYR A 209 -0.32 18.71 0.21
N MET A 210 -1.56 18.40 -0.18
CA MET A 210 -2.75 19.00 0.43
C MET A 210 -3.02 18.38 1.81
N GLU A 211 -3.55 19.18 2.72
CA GLU A 211 -4.00 18.75 4.05
C GLU A 211 -5.54 18.71 4.10
N ASP A 212 -6.07 18.11 5.18
CA ASP A 212 -7.50 17.94 5.34
C ASP A 212 -8.23 19.29 5.46
N GLY A 213 -9.28 19.43 4.67
CA GLY A 213 -10.07 20.66 4.60
C GLY A 213 -9.49 21.75 3.70
N GLU A 214 -8.35 21.50 3.04
CA GLU A 214 -7.79 22.46 2.08
C GLU A 214 -8.48 22.39 0.72
N VAL A 215 -8.53 23.55 0.08
CA VAL A 215 -9.00 23.74 -1.29
C VAL A 215 -7.91 24.44 -2.10
N ALA A 216 -7.68 24.01 -3.33
CA ALA A 216 -6.76 24.65 -4.26
C ALA A 216 -7.50 25.06 -5.55
N VAL A 217 -7.24 26.27 -6.05
CA VAL A 217 -7.64 26.74 -7.38
C VAL A 217 -6.40 26.69 -8.27
N ILE A 218 -6.46 25.95 -9.36
CA ILE A 218 -5.32 25.60 -10.20
C ILE A 218 -5.54 26.08 -11.63
N SER A 219 -4.71 27.02 -12.08
CA SER A 219 -4.60 27.46 -13.48
C SER A 219 -3.23 27.08 -14.07
N ALA A 220 -2.99 27.36 -15.33
CA ALA A 220 -1.72 27.09 -15.98
C ALA A 220 -0.52 27.79 -15.34
N ASP A 221 -0.72 28.99 -14.82
CA ASP A 221 0.32 29.90 -14.31
C ASP A 221 0.27 30.11 -12.80
N LYS A 222 -0.81 29.67 -12.13
CA LYS A 222 -1.01 29.95 -10.71
C LYS A 222 -1.71 28.81 -9.97
N VAL A 223 -1.26 28.55 -8.75
CA VAL A 223 -1.96 27.75 -7.74
C VAL A 223 -2.24 28.61 -6.53
N GLN A 224 -3.48 28.60 -6.05
CA GLN A 224 -3.88 29.33 -4.86
C GLN A 224 -4.57 28.38 -3.88
N PHE A 225 -4.00 28.26 -2.68
CA PHE A 225 -4.57 27.42 -1.61
C PHE A 225 -5.42 28.22 -0.64
N TYR A 226 -6.39 27.52 -0.08
CA TYR A 226 -7.28 28.00 0.96
C TYR A 226 -7.42 26.94 2.05
N ASN A 227 -7.51 27.37 3.30
CA ASN A 227 -7.82 26.50 4.43
C ASN A 227 -9.34 26.30 4.60
N ALA A 228 -9.75 25.48 5.56
CA ALA A 228 -11.16 25.23 5.89
C ALA A 228 -11.94 26.49 6.35
N MET A 229 -11.24 27.58 6.71
CA MET A 229 -11.84 28.89 7.04
C MET A 229 -11.88 29.83 5.82
N GLU A 230 -11.63 29.31 4.61
CA GLU A 230 -11.61 30.07 3.34
C GLU A 230 -10.53 31.16 3.26
N GLN A 231 -9.51 31.06 4.12
CA GLN A 231 -8.39 31.98 4.13
C GLN A 231 -7.30 31.46 3.18
N THR A 232 -6.72 32.35 2.41
CA THR A 232 -5.56 32.06 1.58
C THR A 232 -4.37 31.61 2.43
N ILE A 233 -3.73 30.53 2.03
CA ILE A 233 -2.52 30.00 2.68
C ILE A 233 -1.41 29.78 1.65
N GLU A 234 -0.18 29.76 2.12
CA GLU A 234 1.00 29.32 1.36
C GLU A 234 1.35 27.89 1.73
N LYS A 235 1.87 27.12 0.78
CA LYS A 235 2.28 25.72 0.99
C LYS A 235 3.77 25.57 0.74
N GLU A 236 4.38 24.71 1.53
CA GLU A 236 5.74 24.28 1.33
C GLU A 236 5.86 23.40 0.07
N HIS A 237 6.94 23.62 -0.68
CA HIS A 237 7.29 22.84 -1.85
C HIS A 237 8.26 21.72 -1.46
N HIS A 238 8.02 20.53 -1.99
CA HIS A 238 8.87 19.37 -1.79
C HIS A 238 9.38 18.87 -3.14
N THR A 239 10.69 18.63 -3.22
CA THR A 239 11.30 18.03 -4.41
C THR A 239 11.36 16.51 -4.28
N ILE A 240 10.91 15.82 -5.31
CA ILE A 240 10.95 14.35 -5.36
C ILE A 240 12.30 13.87 -5.91
N ASP A 241 13.10 13.21 -5.08
CA ASP A 241 14.50 12.86 -5.37
C ASP A 241 14.67 11.50 -6.11
N TRP A 242 13.66 10.62 -6.13
CA TRP A 242 13.82 9.33 -6.78
C TRP A 242 13.67 9.38 -8.31
N ASP A 243 14.36 8.46 -9.01
CA ASP A 243 14.42 8.42 -10.47
C ASP A 243 13.11 7.87 -11.07
N VAL A 244 12.69 8.47 -12.20
CA VAL A 244 11.56 8.00 -13.01
C VAL A 244 11.75 6.56 -13.46
N SER A 245 13.00 6.15 -13.77
CA SER A 245 13.32 4.77 -14.17
C SER A 245 13.02 3.73 -13.08
N ALA A 246 13.00 4.15 -11.81
CA ALA A 246 12.62 3.28 -10.71
C ALA A 246 11.15 2.82 -10.78
N ALA A 247 10.27 3.61 -11.40
CA ALA A 247 8.87 3.27 -11.66
C ALA A 247 8.65 2.52 -12.99
N GLU A 248 9.71 2.05 -13.66
CA GLU A 248 9.65 1.25 -14.89
C GLU A 248 10.03 -0.20 -14.63
N LYS A 249 9.63 -1.13 -15.50
CA LYS A 249 9.91 -2.57 -15.34
C LYS A 249 11.38 -2.95 -15.47
N GLY A 250 12.22 -2.10 -16.07
CA GLY A 250 13.67 -2.32 -16.15
C GLY A 250 14.08 -3.63 -16.84
N GLY A 251 13.31 -4.10 -17.83
CA GLY A 251 13.56 -5.36 -18.54
C GLY A 251 12.89 -6.60 -17.95
N TYR A 252 12.29 -6.51 -16.78
CA TYR A 252 11.53 -7.61 -16.18
C TYR A 252 10.13 -7.75 -16.80
N ALA A 253 9.60 -8.97 -16.84
CA ALA A 253 8.27 -9.24 -17.37
C ALA A 253 7.17 -8.56 -16.53
N HIS A 254 7.34 -8.53 -15.19
CA HIS A 254 6.39 -7.99 -14.24
C HIS A 254 7.10 -7.11 -13.20
N PHE A 255 6.38 -6.12 -12.65
CA PHE A 255 6.88 -5.31 -11.53
C PHE A 255 7.18 -6.16 -10.31
N MET A 256 6.31 -7.12 -9.97
CA MET A 256 6.53 -7.99 -8.81
C MET A 256 7.86 -8.73 -8.89
N LEU A 257 8.23 -9.27 -10.07
CA LEU A 257 9.53 -9.95 -10.21
C LEU A 257 10.69 -8.97 -10.03
N LYS A 258 10.61 -7.78 -10.65
CA LYS A 258 11.59 -6.71 -10.45
C LYS A 258 11.75 -6.39 -8.97
N GLU A 259 10.65 -6.19 -8.26
CA GLU A 259 10.62 -5.81 -6.84
C GLU A 259 11.14 -6.92 -5.93
N ILE A 260 10.92 -8.20 -6.28
CA ILE A 260 11.57 -9.33 -5.60
C ILE A 260 13.09 -9.28 -5.80
N MET A 261 13.56 -9.04 -7.04
CA MET A 261 14.99 -8.96 -7.35
C MET A 261 15.67 -7.72 -6.78
N GLU A 262 14.93 -6.66 -6.50
CA GLU A 262 15.44 -5.41 -5.88
C GLU A 262 15.60 -5.49 -4.36
N GLN A 263 15.12 -6.54 -3.68
CA GLN A 263 15.15 -6.65 -2.23
C GLN A 263 16.55 -6.47 -1.61
N PRO A 264 17.63 -7.05 -2.14
CA PRO A 264 18.97 -6.85 -1.59
C PRO A 264 19.37 -5.37 -1.54
N GLU A 265 19.15 -4.65 -2.62
CA GLU A 265 19.46 -3.23 -2.71
C GLU A 265 18.53 -2.37 -1.83
N ALA A 266 17.25 -2.71 -1.77
CA ALA A 266 16.30 -2.05 -0.88
C ALA A 266 16.69 -2.20 0.60
N ILE A 267 17.17 -3.38 1.00
CA ILE A 267 17.69 -3.61 2.37
C ILE A 267 18.95 -2.80 2.63
N ARG A 268 19.89 -2.69 1.66
CA ARG A 268 21.09 -1.83 1.82
C ARG A 268 20.68 -0.39 2.08
N LYS A 269 19.78 0.17 1.27
CA LYS A 269 19.29 1.54 1.44
C LYS A 269 18.59 1.75 2.78
N THR A 270 17.84 0.76 3.23
CA THR A 270 17.13 0.82 4.51
C THR A 270 18.08 0.79 5.71
N ALA A 271 19.07 -0.11 5.69
CA ALA A 271 19.87 -0.43 6.87
C ALA A 271 21.22 0.28 6.93
N PHE A 272 21.98 0.35 5.82
CA PHE A 272 23.41 0.69 5.88
C PHE A 272 23.66 2.16 6.25
N SER A 273 22.79 3.08 5.82
CA SER A 273 22.88 4.49 6.21
C SER A 273 22.66 4.74 7.70
N ARG A 274 22.03 3.76 8.39
CA ARG A 274 21.69 3.80 9.81
C ARG A 274 22.67 3.04 10.70
N ILE A 275 23.76 2.50 10.14
CA ILE A 275 24.79 1.79 10.90
C ILE A 275 26.09 2.60 10.82
N ARG A 276 26.54 3.10 11.97
CA ARG A 276 27.80 3.84 12.12
C ARG A 276 28.59 3.24 13.29
N ASP A 277 29.86 3.00 13.07
CA ASP A 277 30.75 2.40 14.09
C ASP A 277 30.15 1.16 14.76
N ASN A 278 29.54 0.30 13.94
CA ASN A 278 28.84 -0.94 14.38
C ASN A 278 27.66 -0.67 15.34
N ARG A 279 27.06 0.51 15.29
CA ARG A 279 25.88 0.89 16.09
C ARG A 279 24.76 1.43 15.21
N ILE A 280 23.51 1.13 15.58
CA ILE A 280 22.33 1.70 14.93
C ILE A 280 22.11 3.12 15.39
N VAL A 281 21.90 4.02 14.43
CA VAL A 281 21.61 5.43 14.67
C VAL A 281 20.35 5.84 13.91
N PHE A 282 19.40 6.39 14.64
CA PHE A 282 18.19 7.01 14.08
C PHE A 282 18.24 8.52 14.35
N GLU A 283 18.82 9.29 13.40
CA GLU A 283 19.14 10.72 13.60
C GLU A 283 17.89 11.58 13.82
N ASP A 284 16.82 11.29 13.10
CA ASP A 284 15.59 12.10 13.11
C ASP A 284 14.55 11.62 14.14
N MET A 285 14.85 10.55 14.88
CA MET A 285 13.91 10.00 15.87
C MET A 285 13.96 10.83 17.16
N LYS A 286 12.82 11.40 17.55
CA LYS A 286 12.66 12.20 18.77
C LYS A 286 12.48 11.30 20.00
N PHE A 287 11.87 10.12 19.82
CA PHE A 287 11.71 9.14 20.89
C PHE A 287 13.07 8.57 21.27
N THR A 288 13.53 8.93 22.45
CA THR A 288 14.88 8.58 22.92
C THR A 288 14.97 7.14 23.42
N ALA A 289 16.20 6.59 23.36
CA ALA A 289 16.51 5.29 23.93
C ALA A 289 16.20 5.19 25.45
N GLU A 290 16.22 6.32 26.17
CA GLU A 290 15.85 6.33 27.60
C GLU A 290 14.34 6.23 27.81
N GLN A 291 13.53 6.85 26.94
CA GLN A 291 12.08 6.81 27.05
C GLN A 291 11.51 5.38 26.94
N ILE A 292 12.20 4.48 26.21
CA ILE A 292 11.78 3.07 26.11
C ILE A 292 11.74 2.37 27.48
N LYS A 293 12.51 2.84 28.47
CA LYS A 293 12.52 2.26 29.82
C LYS A 293 11.17 2.44 30.52
N ASP A 294 10.51 3.56 30.28
CA ASP A 294 9.23 3.92 30.88
C ASP A 294 8.02 3.29 30.15
N VAL A 295 8.22 2.79 28.91
CA VAL A 295 7.18 2.10 28.16
C VAL A 295 6.77 0.82 28.85
N SER A 296 5.48 0.68 29.14
CA SER A 296 4.89 -0.50 29.78
C SER A 296 4.53 -1.60 28.78
N ARG A 297 4.09 -1.22 27.57
CA ARG A 297 3.70 -2.12 26.47
C ARG A 297 3.91 -1.48 25.11
N ILE A 298 3.98 -2.33 24.12
CA ILE A 298 4.14 -1.92 22.72
C ILE A 298 2.99 -2.53 21.92
N PHE A 299 2.33 -1.71 21.09
CA PHE A 299 1.43 -2.20 20.05
C PHE A 299 2.10 -2.05 18.69
N ILE A 300 1.92 -3.05 17.82
CA ILE A 300 2.23 -2.95 16.39
C ILE A 300 0.89 -3.01 15.66
N ILE A 301 0.57 -1.96 14.89
CA ILE A 301 -0.72 -1.83 14.23
C ILE A 301 -0.50 -1.73 12.71
N ALA A 302 -1.15 -2.58 11.95
CA ALA A 302 -1.01 -2.61 10.49
C ALA A 302 -2.13 -3.42 9.82
N CYS A 303 -2.13 -3.43 8.47
CA CYS A 303 -2.98 -4.26 7.61
C CYS A 303 -2.11 -5.14 6.70
N GLY A 304 -2.65 -6.28 6.26
CA GLY A 304 -2.07 -7.14 5.22
C GLY A 304 -0.63 -7.58 5.49
N SER A 305 0.25 -7.43 4.50
CA SER A 305 1.67 -7.81 4.62
C SER A 305 2.39 -7.06 5.76
N SER A 306 2.05 -5.79 5.99
CA SER A 306 2.61 -5.02 7.10
C SER A 306 2.17 -5.56 8.47
N TYR A 307 0.95 -6.11 8.58
CA TYR A 307 0.52 -6.84 9.77
C TYR A 307 1.37 -8.11 9.98
N HIS A 308 1.69 -8.84 8.92
CA HIS A 308 2.57 -10.02 9.02
C HIS A 308 4.01 -9.64 9.42
N VAL A 309 4.52 -8.48 8.98
CA VAL A 309 5.77 -7.91 9.53
C VAL A 309 5.65 -7.73 11.04
N GLY A 310 4.54 -7.18 11.50
CA GLY A 310 4.24 -7.03 12.93
C GLY A 310 4.24 -8.36 13.68
N VAL A 311 3.67 -9.43 13.09
CA VAL A 311 3.64 -10.77 13.71
C VAL A 311 5.06 -11.33 13.88
N VAL A 312 5.94 -11.21 12.88
CA VAL A 312 7.37 -11.56 13.03
C VAL A 312 8.03 -10.66 14.06
N GLY A 313 7.76 -9.35 13.96
CA GLY A 313 8.29 -8.34 14.88
C GLY A 313 7.97 -8.61 16.34
N LYS A 314 6.74 -9.06 16.65
CA LYS A 314 6.36 -9.44 18.02
C LYS A 314 7.35 -10.44 18.63
N TYR A 315 7.61 -11.56 17.93
CA TYR A 315 8.55 -12.57 18.43
C TYR A 315 9.96 -12.01 18.63
N ASN A 316 10.43 -11.16 17.71
CA ASN A 316 11.78 -10.62 17.75
C ASN A 316 11.91 -9.52 18.81
N LEU A 317 10.98 -8.59 18.89
CA LEU A 317 11.02 -7.49 19.84
C LEU A 317 10.86 -8.00 21.30
N GLU A 318 9.92 -8.91 21.56
CA GLU A 318 9.76 -9.52 22.88
C GLU A 318 11.04 -10.26 23.32
N ARG A 319 11.71 -10.94 22.38
CA ARG A 319 13.00 -11.62 22.64
C ARG A 319 14.12 -10.62 22.95
N LEU A 320 14.23 -9.56 22.16
CA LEU A 320 15.29 -8.55 22.30
C LEU A 320 15.06 -7.64 23.50
N MET A 321 13.86 -7.10 23.64
CA MET A 321 13.56 -6.00 24.57
C MET A 321 13.01 -6.48 25.92
N ARG A 322 12.49 -7.70 25.99
CA ARG A 322 11.82 -8.25 27.18
C ARG A 322 10.63 -7.39 27.67
N LYS A 323 9.95 -6.75 26.73
CA LYS A 323 8.71 -5.98 26.94
C LYS A 323 7.55 -6.65 26.20
N PRO A 324 6.31 -6.57 26.74
CA PRO A 324 5.13 -7.10 26.05
C PRO A 324 4.91 -6.37 24.71
N VAL A 325 4.68 -7.14 23.66
CA VAL A 325 4.33 -6.62 22.32
C VAL A 325 3.05 -7.28 21.86
N GLU A 326 2.07 -6.48 21.51
CA GLU A 326 0.80 -6.92 20.93
C GLU A 326 0.71 -6.47 19.47
N VAL A 327 0.19 -7.35 18.61
CA VAL A 327 0.04 -7.06 17.19
C VAL A 327 -1.44 -7.07 16.85
N CYS A 328 -1.93 -5.96 16.32
CA CYS A 328 -3.34 -5.78 16.02
C CYS A 328 -3.56 -5.48 14.53
N LEU A 329 -4.63 -6.05 13.96
CA LEU A 329 -5.20 -5.56 12.72
C LEU A 329 -5.75 -4.15 12.96
N ALA A 330 -5.39 -3.22 12.09
CA ALA A 330 -5.79 -1.81 12.26
C ALA A 330 -7.32 -1.64 12.23
N SER A 331 -8.03 -2.39 11.37
CA SER A 331 -9.50 -2.42 11.30
C SER A 331 -10.16 -2.81 12.61
N GLU A 332 -9.53 -3.69 13.39
CA GLU A 332 -10.08 -4.18 14.66
C GLU A 332 -9.66 -3.32 15.85
N PHE A 333 -8.42 -2.79 15.83
CA PHE A 333 -7.85 -2.02 16.93
C PHE A 333 -8.74 -0.85 17.35
N ARG A 334 -9.22 -0.05 16.40
CA ARG A 334 -10.05 1.15 16.67
C ARG A 334 -11.36 0.84 17.37
N TYR A 335 -11.89 -0.38 17.22
CA TYR A 335 -13.19 -0.78 17.79
C TYR A 335 -13.05 -1.66 19.05
N SER A 336 -11.84 -2.08 19.40
CA SER A 336 -11.59 -2.99 20.53
C SER A 336 -11.49 -2.30 21.90
N ASP A 337 -11.70 -0.97 21.96
CA ASP A 337 -11.44 -0.17 23.18
C ASP A 337 -10.04 -0.45 23.75
N PRO A 338 -8.96 -0.17 23.00
CA PRO A 338 -7.63 -0.65 23.32
C PRO A 338 -7.08 -0.04 24.61
N LEU A 339 -6.36 -0.87 25.37
CA LEU A 339 -5.73 -0.46 26.64
C LEU A 339 -4.44 0.33 26.36
N VAL A 340 -4.60 1.57 25.92
CA VAL A 340 -3.53 2.50 25.53
C VAL A 340 -3.51 3.68 26.48
N ASP A 341 -2.30 4.11 26.85
CA ASP A 341 -2.02 5.23 27.73
C ASP A 341 -0.71 5.95 27.33
N ASP A 342 -0.29 6.93 28.11
CA ASP A 342 0.96 7.70 27.93
C ASP A 342 2.26 6.88 28.14
N LYS A 343 2.16 5.62 28.60
CA LYS A 343 3.26 4.66 28.72
C LYS A 343 3.22 3.60 27.62
N THR A 344 2.44 3.82 26.59
CA THR A 344 2.29 2.92 25.46
C THR A 344 3.06 3.47 24.25
N LEU A 345 3.93 2.65 23.67
CA LEU A 345 4.51 2.90 22.35
C LEU A 345 3.67 2.19 21.29
N VAL A 346 3.19 2.92 20.30
CA VAL A 346 2.47 2.35 19.16
C VAL A 346 3.34 2.46 17.91
N ILE A 347 3.70 1.31 17.35
CA ILE A 347 4.44 1.21 16.09
C ILE A 347 3.42 0.97 14.98
N VAL A 348 3.28 1.93 14.08
CA VAL A 348 2.38 1.86 12.93
C VAL A 348 3.18 1.49 11.68
N ILE A 349 2.76 0.44 10.97
CA ILE A 349 3.48 -0.02 9.77
C ILE A 349 2.57 0.08 8.54
N SER A 350 3.02 0.82 7.51
CA SER A 350 2.30 0.94 6.23
C SER A 350 3.28 1.23 5.10
N GLN A 351 3.18 0.48 3.99
CA GLN A 351 4.01 0.76 2.81
C GLN A 351 3.67 2.12 2.20
N SER A 352 2.40 2.38 1.92
CA SER A 352 1.93 3.62 1.30
C SER A 352 1.84 4.80 2.26
N GLY A 353 1.66 4.52 3.56
CA GLY A 353 1.33 5.53 4.55
C GLY A 353 -0.06 6.18 4.36
N GLU A 354 -0.93 5.54 3.55
CA GLU A 354 -2.26 6.05 3.18
C GLU A 354 -3.37 5.03 3.45
N THR A 355 -3.11 3.97 4.20
CA THR A 355 -4.12 2.97 4.54
C THR A 355 -5.07 3.54 5.58
N LEU A 356 -6.36 3.67 5.23
CA LEU A 356 -7.35 4.39 6.05
C LEU A 356 -7.53 3.74 7.43
N ASP A 357 -7.72 2.42 7.50
CA ASP A 357 -7.83 1.72 8.78
C ASP A 357 -6.62 1.97 9.68
N THR A 358 -5.41 1.95 9.09
CA THR A 358 -4.16 2.17 9.84
C THR A 358 -4.07 3.60 10.35
N MET A 359 -4.52 4.57 9.56
CA MET A 359 -4.58 5.98 9.96
C MET A 359 -5.61 6.21 11.07
N ALA A 360 -6.79 5.59 10.96
CA ALA A 360 -7.82 5.69 11.98
C ALA A 360 -7.36 5.07 13.32
N ALA A 361 -6.68 3.93 13.27
CA ALA A 361 -6.09 3.29 14.45
C ALA A 361 -4.96 4.14 15.07
N LEU A 362 -4.13 4.80 14.26
CA LEU A 362 -3.14 5.77 14.71
C LEU A 362 -3.80 6.91 15.49
N ARG A 363 -4.83 7.54 14.92
CA ARG A 363 -5.57 8.64 15.55
C ARG A 363 -6.20 8.22 16.86
N GLU A 364 -6.79 7.03 16.94
CA GLU A 364 -7.36 6.46 18.15
C GLU A 364 -6.29 6.27 19.25
N ALA A 365 -5.14 5.70 18.90
CA ALA A 365 -4.04 5.52 19.84
C ALA A 365 -3.47 6.86 20.34
N LYS A 366 -3.30 7.83 19.44
CA LYS A 366 -2.79 9.17 19.73
C LYS A 366 -3.75 9.95 20.65
N ALA A 367 -5.06 9.84 20.42
CA ALA A 367 -6.09 10.47 21.26
C ALA A 367 -6.08 9.92 22.71
N ARG A 368 -5.59 8.68 22.92
CA ARG A 368 -5.42 8.04 24.22
C ARG A 368 -4.06 8.34 24.89
N GLY A 369 -3.20 9.10 24.23
CA GLY A 369 -1.92 9.56 24.78
C GLY A 369 -0.71 8.70 24.43
N ALA A 370 -0.84 7.68 23.57
CA ALA A 370 0.31 6.89 23.11
C ALA A 370 1.30 7.72 22.29
N HIS A 371 2.57 7.36 22.39
CA HIS A 371 3.58 7.84 21.45
C HIS A 371 3.52 7.02 20.15
N ILE A 372 3.40 7.71 19.02
CA ILE A 372 3.24 7.09 17.69
C ILE A 372 4.56 7.12 16.93
N LEU A 373 5.11 5.94 16.64
CA LEU A 373 6.25 5.76 15.74
C LEU A 373 5.78 5.02 14.48
N SER A 374 5.96 5.61 13.32
CA SER A 374 5.58 4.97 12.06
C SER A 374 6.76 4.44 11.26
N ILE A 375 6.56 3.29 10.61
CA ILE A 375 7.45 2.73 9.59
C ILE A 375 6.72 2.79 8.26
N VAL A 376 7.14 3.68 7.36
CA VAL A 376 6.49 3.93 6.07
C VAL A 376 7.52 4.01 4.95
N ASN A 377 7.08 3.84 3.70
CA ASN A 377 7.97 3.98 2.53
C ASN A 377 7.77 5.32 1.80
N VAL A 378 6.56 5.87 1.81
CA VAL A 378 6.24 7.09 1.08
C VAL A 378 6.48 8.31 1.96
N VAL A 379 7.42 9.16 1.53
CA VAL A 379 7.74 10.41 2.22
C VAL A 379 6.55 11.37 2.14
N GLY A 380 6.25 12.03 3.27
CA GLY A 380 5.15 12.99 3.36
C GLY A 380 3.75 12.38 3.29
N SER A 381 3.62 11.05 3.41
CA SER A 381 2.30 10.39 3.50
C SER A 381 1.50 10.82 4.72
N SER A 382 0.20 10.59 4.70
CA SER A 382 -0.70 11.02 5.78
C SER A 382 -0.32 10.41 7.13
N ILE A 383 0.00 9.12 7.19
CA ILE A 383 0.50 8.46 8.40
C ILE A 383 1.81 9.10 8.87
N ALA A 384 2.75 9.42 7.95
CA ALA A 384 4.01 10.07 8.31
C ALA A 384 3.79 11.45 8.94
N ARG A 385 2.88 12.25 8.39
CA ARG A 385 2.59 13.60 8.92
C ARG A 385 1.90 13.59 10.29
N GLU A 386 1.10 12.57 10.58
CA GLU A 386 0.36 12.47 11.84
C GLU A 386 1.13 11.77 12.96
N SER A 387 2.23 11.08 12.64
CA SER A 387 3.08 10.39 13.62
C SER A 387 4.00 11.35 14.39
N ASP A 388 4.37 10.96 15.61
CA ASP A 388 5.34 11.71 16.42
C ASP A 388 6.77 11.48 15.93
N ASP A 389 7.05 10.23 15.49
CA ASP A 389 8.30 9.82 14.85
C ASP A 389 8.04 9.00 13.59
N VAL A 390 8.92 9.14 12.60
CA VAL A 390 8.81 8.46 11.30
C VAL A 390 10.13 7.81 10.91
N LEU A 391 10.09 6.53 10.58
CA LEU A 391 11.20 5.79 10.01
C LEU A 391 10.86 5.38 8.57
N TYR A 392 11.53 5.97 7.60
CA TYR A 392 11.34 5.62 6.18
C TYR A 392 12.13 4.38 5.80
N THR A 393 11.52 3.47 5.05
CA THR A 393 12.17 2.24 4.59
C THR A 393 13.13 2.45 3.41
N TRP A 394 12.99 3.54 2.67
CA TRP A 394 13.79 3.86 1.49
C TRP A 394 13.82 2.74 0.42
N ALA A 395 12.75 1.93 0.36
CA ALA A 395 12.64 0.82 -0.60
C ALA A 395 12.46 1.28 -2.05
N GLY A 396 12.26 2.58 -2.27
CA GLY A 396 11.85 3.13 -3.56
C GLY A 396 10.39 2.78 -3.90
N PRO A 397 9.91 3.16 -5.11
CA PRO A 397 8.54 2.88 -5.51
C PRO A 397 8.29 1.38 -5.62
N GLU A 398 7.14 0.92 -5.12
CA GLU A 398 6.63 -0.44 -5.24
C GLU A 398 5.28 -0.39 -5.93
N ILE A 399 5.22 -0.91 -7.16
CA ILE A 399 4.10 -0.75 -8.10
C ILE A 399 3.19 -1.98 -8.13
N ALA A 400 3.77 -3.20 -8.04
CA ALA A 400 2.98 -4.43 -7.97
C ALA A 400 2.02 -4.36 -6.78
N VAL A 401 0.77 -4.77 -6.99
CA VAL A 401 -0.26 -4.73 -5.92
C VAL A 401 0.18 -5.60 -4.74
N ALA A 402 0.65 -6.81 -5.00
CA ALA A 402 1.20 -7.69 -3.98
C ALA A 402 2.56 -7.16 -3.48
N THR A 403 2.64 -6.81 -2.21
CA THR A 403 3.84 -6.26 -1.56
C THR A 403 4.95 -7.31 -1.44
N THR A 404 6.19 -6.94 -1.77
CA THR A 404 7.38 -7.82 -1.68
C THR A 404 8.56 -7.12 -1.01
N LYS A 405 9.24 -6.19 -1.68
CA LYS A 405 10.41 -5.48 -1.12
C LYS A 405 10.06 -4.60 0.08
N ALA A 406 8.86 -4.04 0.11
CA ALA A 406 8.44 -3.26 1.26
C ALA A 406 8.27 -4.13 2.52
N TYR A 407 7.76 -5.37 2.40
CA TYR A 407 7.73 -6.31 3.52
C TYR A 407 9.14 -6.54 4.09
N SER A 408 10.12 -6.86 3.24
CA SER A 408 11.50 -7.17 3.66
C SER A 408 12.18 -5.95 4.30
N THR A 409 11.98 -4.75 3.76
CA THR A 409 12.55 -3.52 4.33
C THR A 409 11.88 -3.09 5.63
N GLN A 410 10.56 -3.25 5.75
CA GLN A 410 9.83 -3.03 7.00
C GLN A 410 10.31 -3.98 8.10
N LEU A 411 10.50 -5.27 7.76
CA LEU A 411 10.96 -6.28 8.71
C LEU A 411 12.39 -5.98 9.21
N VAL A 412 13.28 -5.64 8.29
CA VAL A 412 14.67 -5.25 8.65
C VAL A 412 14.67 -4.01 9.55
N LEU A 413 13.90 -2.99 9.20
CA LEU A 413 13.85 -1.75 9.98
C LEU A 413 13.23 -1.97 11.37
N LEU A 414 12.20 -2.82 11.47
CA LEU A 414 11.61 -3.20 12.75
C LEU A 414 12.60 -3.98 13.64
N ASN A 415 13.39 -4.89 13.06
CA ASN A 415 14.45 -5.60 13.78
C ASN A 415 15.55 -4.65 14.26
N MET A 416 15.95 -3.68 13.43
CA MET A 416 16.90 -2.64 13.82
C MET A 416 16.38 -1.80 14.99
N LEU A 417 15.11 -1.40 14.95
CA LEU A 417 14.45 -0.66 16.03
C LEU A 417 14.44 -1.48 17.34
N GLY A 418 14.11 -2.76 17.25
CA GLY A 418 14.14 -3.68 18.39
C GLY A 418 15.54 -3.81 19.00
N LEU A 419 16.57 -3.92 18.15
CA LEU A 419 17.97 -4.00 18.61
C LEU A 419 18.46 -2.68 19.24
N TYR A 420 18.10 -1.55 18.65
CA TYR A 420 18.38 -0.22 19.18
C TYR A 420 17.81 -0.02 20.58
N PHE A 421 16.56 -0.39 20.80
CA PHE A 421 15.93 -0.29 22.11
C PHE A 421 16.47 -1.35 23.10
N ALA A 422 16.80 -2.54 22.62
CA ALA A 422 17.37 -3.59 23.47
C ALA A 422 18.76 -3.20 24.04
N ASP A 423 19.56 -2.50 23.27
CA ASP A 423 20.85 -1.93 23.74
C ASP A 423 20.60 -0.91 24.87
N ALA A 424 19.67 0.02 24.70
CA ALA A 424 19.29 1.00 25.72
C ALA A 424 18.69 0.38 27.00
N LEU A 425 17.99 -0.74 26.85
CA LEU A 425 17.43 -1.50 27.97
C LEU A 425 18.47 -2.40 28.66
N GLY A 426 19.64 -2.61 28.02
CA GLY A 426 20.66 -3.54 28.51
C GLY A 426 20.22 -5.01 28.48
N THR A 427 19.30 -5.36 27.60
CA THR A 427 18.73 -6.73 27.48
C THR A 427 19.49 -7.61 26.50
N VAL A 428 20.41 -7.03 25.72
CA VAL A 428 21.35 -7.75 24.85
C VAL A 428 22.78 -7.41 25.26
N SER A 429 23.66 -8.42 25.18
CA SER A 429 25.10 -8.18 25.39
C SER A 429 25.73 -7.51 24.18
N ALA A 430 26.88 -6.84 24.36
CA ALA A 430 27.62 -6.25 23.24
C ALA A 430 27.97 -7.29 22.16
N ALA A 431 28.36 -8.49 22.55
CA ALA A 431 28.69 -9.57 21.61
C ALA A 431 27.47 -10.00 20.77
N GLN A 432 26.29 -10.13 21.37
CA GLN A 432 25.05 -10.44 20.64
C GLN A 432 24.63 -9.30 19.73
N TYR A 433 24.80 -8.05 20.19
CA TYR A 433 24.54 -6.88 19.37
C TYR A 433 25.41 -6.87 18.11
N ASP A 434 26.73 -7.04 18.29
CA ASP A 434 27.71 -7.03 17.21
C ASP A 434 27.47 -8.18 16.22
N GLU A 435 27.14 -9.38 16.71
CA GLU A 435 26.76 -10.54 15.87
C GLU A 435 25.55 -10.24 14.98
N ILE A 436 24.50 -9.63 15.55
CA ILE A 436 23.28 -9.27 14.79
C ILE A 436 23.60 -8.22 13.73
N ILE A 437 24.42 -7.20 14.04
CA ILE A 437 24.82 -6.17 13.08
C ILE A 437 25.66 -6.79 11.95
N GLU A 438 26.61 -7.67 12.26
CA GLU A 438 27.41 -8.35 11.23
C GLU A 438 26.54 -9.15 10.27
N GLU A 439 25.58 -9.92 10.81
CA GLU A 439 24.66 -10.71 10.01
C GLU A 439 23.68 -9.84 9.21
N LEU A 440 23.26 -8.70 9.76
CA LEU A 440 22.43 -7.72 9.04
C LEU A 440 23.18 -7.14 7.84
N LEU A 441 24.47 -6.83 7.99
CA LEU A 441 25.30 -6.32 6.89
C LEU A 441 25.56 -7.40 5.81
N ARG A 442 25.56 -8.68 6.17
CA ARG A 442 25.69 -9.81 5.23
C ARG A 442 24.39 -10.18 4.54
N LEU A 443 23.26 -9.78 5.11
CA LEU A 443 21.92 -10.21 4.66
C LEU A 443 21.66 -9.96 3.16
N PRO A 444 21.98 -8.76 2.58
CA PRO A 444 21.77 -8.54 1.15
C PRO A 444 22.58 -9.48 0.26
N GLY A 445 23.83 -9.79 0.61
CA GLY A 445 24.66 -10.71 -0.16
C GLY A 445 24.13 -12.14 -0.14
N LYS A 446 23.63 -12.61 1.01
CA LYS A 446 22.97 -13.92 1.13
C LYS A 446 21.70 -13.98 0.27
N MET A 447 20.94 -12.89 0.23
CA MET A 447 19.73 -12.80 -0.58
C MET A 447 20.06 -12.78 -2.09
N GLU A 448 21.12 -12.09 -2.51
CA GLU A 448 21.61 -12.09 -3.90
C GLU A 448 21.97 -13.52 -4.34
N GLN A 449 22.72 -14.26 -3.52
CA GLN A 449 23.07 -15.65 -3.78
C GLN A 449 21.83 -16.53 -4.00
N MET A 450 20.78 -16.35 -3.21
CA MET A 450 19.52 -17.07 -3.39
C MET A 450 18.82 -16.70 -4.70
N LEU A 451 18.82 -15.43 -5.07
CA LEU A 451 18.15 -14.91 -6.27
C LEU A 451 18.87 -15.33 -7.56
N GLU A 452 20.15 -15.69 -7.51
CA GLU A 452 20.90 -16.24 -8.65
C GLU A 452 20.48 -17.69 -8.99
N ASN A 453 19.94 -18.43 -8.02
CA ASN A 453 19.59 -19.85 -8.20
C ASN A 453 18.11 -20.14 -7.87
N ILE A 454 17.24 -19.74 -8.80
CA ILE A 454 15.76 -19.85 -8.65
C ILE A 454 15.13 -21.00 -9.43
N GLU A 455 15.93 -21.83 -10.11
CA GLU A 455 15.41 -22.88 -11.01
C GLU A 455 14.64 -23.97 -10.24
N ASP A 456 15.08 -24.34 -9.05
CA ASP A 456 14.36 -25.30 -8.21
C ASP A 456 12.97 -24.77 -7.83
N ILE A 457 12.86 -23.46 -7.53
CA ILE A 457 11.57 -22.84 -7.21
C ILE A 457 10.64 -22.85 -8.41
N LYS A 458 11.16 -22.57 -9.63
CA LYS A 458 10.39 -22.69 -10.87
C LYS A 458 9.91 -24.12 -11.10
N HIS A 459 10.79 -25.09 -10.87
CA HIS A 459 10.46 -26.50 -11.01
C HIS A 459 9.32 -26.89 -10.06
N PHE A 460 9.42 -26.54 -8.78
CA PHE A 460 8.37 -26.83 -7.81
C PHE A 460 7.06 -26.09 -8.13
N ALA A 461 7.12 -24.85 -8.57
CA ALA A 461 5.94 -24.15 -9.02
C ALA A 461 5.24 -24.87 -10.19
N SER A 462 6.01 -25.45 -11.12
CA SER A 462 5.47 -26.22 -12.25
C SER A 462 4.79 -27.53 -11.82
N ASN A 463 5.20 -28.12 -10.70
CA ASN A 463 4.58 -29.32 -10.17
C ASN A 463 3.28 -29.02 -9.43
N TYR A 464 3.18 -27.83 -8.79
CA TYR A 464 2.14 -27.53 -7.81
C TYR A 464 1.13 -26.45 -8.24
N PHE A 465 1.25 -25.81 -9.42
CA PHE A 465 0.39 -24.71 -9.81
C PHE A 465 -1.10 -25.07 -9.98
N ASN A 466 -1.45 -26.34 -10.11
CA ASN A 466 -2.82 -26.80 -10.32
C ASN A 466 -3.59 -27.09 -9.03
N HIS A 467 -2.96 -26.99 -7.86
CA HIS A 467 -3.67 -27.18 -6.59
C HIS A 467 -4.71 -26.09 -6.37
N ASN A 468 -5.83 -26.42 -5.72
CA ASN A 468 -6.89 -25.49 -5.39
C ASN A 468 -6.80 -25.00 -3.95
N SER A 469 -6.15 -25.75 -3.08
CA SER A 469 -5.93 -25.45 -1.67
C SER A 469 -4.52 -25.83 -1.26
N VAL A 470 -3.87 -24.98 -0.47
CA VAL A 470 -2.49 -25.14 0.00
C VAL A 470 -2.40 -24.74 1.47
N PHE A 471 -1.76 -25.58 2.27
CA PHE A 471 -1.48 -25.29 3.67
C PHE A 471 -0.02 -24.87 3.85
N PHE A 472 0.20 -23.80 4.61
CA PHE A 472 1.52 -23.42 5.11
C PHE A 472 1.60 -23.81 6.58
N ILE A 473 2.61 -24.55 6.97
CA ILE A 473 2.79 -24.95 8.36
C ILE A 473 4.18 -24.56 8.87
N GLY A 474 4.23 -24.01 10.07
CA GLY A 474 5.49 -23.60 10.70
C GLY A 474 5.34 -23.44 12.20
N ARG A 475 6.45 -23.16 12.89
CA ARG A 475 6.47 -22.89 14.32
C ARG A 475 7.19 -21.58 14.61
N ASN A 476 6.65 -20.77 15.52
CA ASN A 476 7.25 -19.50 15.92
C ASN A 476 7.47 -18.58 14.71
N LEU A 477 8.71 -18.19 14.38
CA LEU A 477 9.04 -17.32 13.25
C LEU A 477 8.65 -17.93 11.89
N ASP A 478 8.74 -19.26 11.73
CA ASP A 478 8.29 -19.93 10.53
C ASP A 478 6.78 -19.82 10.33
N TYR A 479 5.98 -19.93 11.40
CA TYR A 479 4.54 -19.69 11.30
C TYR A 479 4.24 -18.24 10.88
N ALA A 480 4.90 -17.27 11.52
CA ALA A 480 4.72 -15.86 11.20
C ALA A 480 5.11 -15.54 9.75
N MET A 481 6.19 -16.12 9.23
CA MET A 481 6.61 -16.01 7.84
C MET A 481 5.64 -16.73 6.89
N GLY A 482 5.12 -17.87 7.30
CA GLY A 482 4.12 -18.66 6.56
C GLY A 482 2.83 -17.90 6.27
N LEU A 483 2.41 -16.99 7.18
CA LEU A 483 1.27 -16.09 6.96
C LEU A 483 1.49 -15.23 5.70
N GLU A 484 2.70 -14.69 5.53
CA GLU A 484 3.01 -13.87 4.36
C GLU A 484 3.11 -14.71 3.09
N GLY A 485 3.75 -15.90 3.14
CA GLY A 485 3.80 -16.82 2.00
C GLY A 485 2.40 -17.23 1.51
N SER A 486 1.52 -17.56 2.44
CA SER A 486 0.11 -17.86 2.15
C SER A 486 -0.62 -16.65 1.55
N LEU A 487 -0.41 -15.44 2.09
CA LEU A 487 -1.02 -14.23 1.55
C LEU A 487 -0.57 -14.00 0.10
N LYS A 488 0.72 -14.05 -0.19
CA LYS A 488 1.23 -13.87 -1.56
C LYS A 488 0.64 -14.88 -2.54
N LEU A 489 0.55 -16.15 -2.14
CA LEU A 489 -0.02 -17.18 -3.02
C LEU A 489 -1.49 -16.90 -3.34
N LYS A 490 -2.32 -16.58 -2.34
CA LYS A 490 -3.75 -16.31 -2.58
C LYS A 490 -4.01 -15.01 -3.35
N GLU A 491 -3.22 -13.97 -3.12
CA GLU A 491 -3.39 -12.68 -3.78
C GLU A 491 -3.23 -12.75 -5.30
N ILE A 492 -2.19 -13.43 -5.78
CA ILE A 492 -1.81 -13.38 -7.18
C ILE A 492 -2.17 -14.63 -7.98
N SER A 493 -2.33 -15.79 -7.34
CA SER A 493 -2.69 -17.05 -8.02
C SER A 493 -4.14 -17.45 -7.85
N TYR A 494 -4.86 -16.83 -6.90
CA TYR A 494 -6.23 -17.14 -6.49
C TYR A 494 -6.41 -18.57 -5.94
N ILE A 495 -5.33 -19.22 -5.54
CA ILE A 495 -5.36 -20.49 -4.82
C ILE A 495 -5.75 -20.19 -3.37
N HIS A 496 -6.76 -20.90 -2.85
CA HIS A 496 -7.05 -20.82 -1.43
C HIS A 496 -5.86 -21.36 -0.63
N SER A 497 -5.34 -20.57 0.28
CA SER A 497 -4.24 -21.01 1.16
C SER A 497 -4.38 -20.45 2.56
N GLU A 498 -3.93 -21.22 3.53
CA GLU A 498 -3.92 -20.83 4.94
C GLU A 498 -2.61 -21.22 5.60
N ALA A 499 -2.19 -20.41 6.57
CA ALA A 499 -1.01 -20.70 7.37
C ALA A 499 -1.41 -21.05 8.80
N TYR A 500 -0.83 -22.11 9.33
CA TYR A 500 -1.12 -22.62 10.68
C TYR A 500 0.16 -22.79 11.49
N ALA A 501 0.06 -22.47 12.76
CA ALA A 501 1.03 -22.98 13.73
C ALA A 501 0.96 -24.52 13.72
N SER A 502 2.06 -25.19 13.35
CA SER A 502 2.04 -26.63 13.08
C SER A 502 1.47 -27.49 14.22
N GLY A 503 1.64 -27.06 15.48
CA GLY A 503 1.08 -27.73 16.64
C GLY A 503 -0.44 -27.66 16.72
N GLU A 504 -1.05 -26.59 16.17
CA GLU A 504 -2.48 -26.33 16.20
C GLU A 504 -3.25 -27.17 15.18
N LEU A 505 -2.59 -27.72 14.14
CA LEU A 505 -3.25 -28.60 13.16
C LEU A 505 -4.07 -29.71 13.81
N LYS A 506 -3.57 -30.30 14.90
CA LYS A 506 -4.21 -31.42 15.61
C LYS A 506 -5.55 -31.07 16.23
N HIS A 507 -5.82 -29.79 16.44
CA HIS A 507 -7.00 -29.31 17.11
C HIS A 507 -8.17 -29.01 16.17
N GLY A 508 -8.10 -29.51 14.93
CA GLY A 508 -9.20 -29.40 13.95
C GLY A 508 -8.73 -29.48 12.51
N THR A 509 -7.87 -28.57 12.09
CA THR A 509 -7.50 -28.33 10.69
C THR A 509 -6.88 -29.54 9.99
N ILE A 510 -6.23 -30.44 10.71
CA ILE A 510 -5.65 -31.67 10.14
C ILE A 510 -6.70 -32.56 9.47
N SER A 511 -7.99 -32.37 9.79
CA SER A 511 -9.11 -33.07 9.13
C SER A 511 -9.25 -32.72 7.64
N LEU A 512 -8.64 -31.62 7.20
CA LEU A 512 -8.62 -31.18 5.80
C LEU A 512 -7.46 -31.77 5.00
N ILE A 513 -6.53 -32.48 5.65
CA ILE A 513 -5.40 -33.14 4.99
C ILE A 513 -5.87 -34.50 4.47
N GLU A 514 -5.85 -34.62 3.16
CA GLU A 514 -6.20 -35.84 2.41
C GLU A 514 -5.11 -36.13 1.38
N ASP A 515 -5.22 -37.26 0.69
CA ASP A 515 -4.23 -37.70 -0.30
C ASP A 515 -4.04 -36.65 -1.40
N GLY A 516 -2.78 -36.23 -1.60
CA GLY A 516 -2.40 -35.16 -2.55
C GLY A 516 -2.64 -33.73 -2.07
N THR A 517 -3.05 -33.48 -0.83
CA THR A 517 -3.11 -32.13 -0.28
C THR A 517 -1.70 -31.51 -0.22
N LEU A 518 -1.48 -30.36 -0.89
CA LEU A 518 -0.19 -29.67 -0.82
C LEU A 518 0.00 -28.98 0.53
N VAL A 519 1.08 -29.32 1.21
CA VAL A 519 1.53 -28.68 2.44
C VAL A 519 2.94 -28.10 2.24
N ILE A 520 3.06 -26.76 2.39
CA ILE A 520 4.36 -26.08 2.41
C ILE A 520 4.82 -26.03 3.87
N ALA A 521 5.83 -26.83 4.19
CA ALA A 521 6.35 -26.98 5.54
C ALA A 521 7.59 -26.11 5.75
N LEU A 522 7.55 -25.22 6.74
CA LEU A 522 8.62 -24.28 7.06
C LEU A 522 9.40 -24.78 8.27
N GLY A 523 10.70 -24.99 8.08
CA GLY A 523 11.65 -25.49 9.07
C GLY A 523 12.97 -24.72 9.04
N THR A 524 12.89 -23.36 9.02
CA THR A 524 14.06 -22.48 9.03
C THR A 524 14.41 -21.97 10.42
N TYR A 525 13.47 -22.08 11.39
CA TYR A 525 13.68 -21.71 12.78
C TYR A 525 14.36 -22.87 13.53
N GLU A 526 15.67 -22.85 13.55
CA GLU A 526 16.52 -23.93 14.05
C GLU A 526 16.11 -24.45 15.44
N PRO A 527 15.80 -23.62 16.46
CA PRO A 527 15.45 -24.13 17.79
C PRO A 527 14.21 -25.03 17.84
N LEU A 528 13.39 -25.04 16.81
CA LEU A 528 12.18 -25.87 16.72
C LEU A 528 12.17 -26.80 15.50
N PHE A 529 13.31 -26.99 14.84
CA PHE A 529 13.42 -27.81 13.63
C PHE A 529 12.90 -29.24 13.86
N ASP A 530 13.34 -29.96 14.91
CA ASP A 530 12.86 -31.29 15.23
C ASP A 530 11.34 -31.38 15.45
N LYS A 531 10.77 -30.31 16.03
CA LYS A 531 9.31 -30.23 16.23
C LYS A 531 8.58 -29.99 14.91
N ALA A 532 9.16 -29.21 14.01
CA ALA A 532 8.63 -29.01 12.66
C ALA A 532 8.68 -30.35 11.88
N MET A 533 9.78 -31.06 11.93
CA MET A 533 9.92 -32.39 11.32
C MET A 533 8.86 -33.39 11.80
N SER A 534 8.56 -33.39 13.10
CA SER A 534 7.50 -34.26 13.64
C SER A 534 6.13 -33.94 13.02
N ASN A 535 5.85 -32.68 12.76
CA ASN A 535 4.58 -32.26 12.12
C ASN A 535 4.58 -32.60 10.61
N VAL A 536 5.73 -32.55 9.94
CA VAL A 536 5.86 -32.99 8.55
C VAL A 536 5.48 -34.48 8.42
N VAL A 537 6.08 -35.35 9.24
CA VAL A 537 5.73 -36.78 9.27
C VAL A 537 4.23 -36.99 9.53
N GLU A 538 3.64 -36.18 10.39
CA GLU A 538 2.23 -36.29 10.76
C GLU A 538 1.26 -35.96 9.60
N VAL A 539 1.56 -34.95 8.78
CA VAL A 539 0.72 -34.61 7.60
C VAL A 539 0.96 -35.60 6.47
N GLN A 540 2.21 -36.07 6.26
CA GLN A 540 2.52 -37.10 5.28
C GLN A 540 1.83 -38.44 5.58
N ALA A 541 1.72 -38.81 6.86
CA ALA A 541 0.99 -40.01 7.28
C ALA A 541 -0.51 -39.97 6.90
N ARG A 542 -1.03 -38.81 6.47
CA ARG A 542 -2.40 -38.60 5.98
C ARG A 542 -2.48 -38.36 4.47
N GLY A 543 -1.36 -38.60 3.77
CA GLY A 543 -1.31 -38.47 2.32
C GLY A 543 -0.97 -37.06 1.80
N ALA A 544 -0.52 -36.13 2.66
CA ALA A 544 -0.09 -34.80 2.20
C ALA A 544 1.12 -34.91 1.26
N ASP A 545 1.09 -34.16 0.18
CA ASP A 545 2.25 -33.85 -0.63
C ASP A 545 2.99 -32.66 0.00
N VAL A 546 4.27 -32.82 0.33
CA VAL A 546 5.01 -31.83 1.11
C VAL A 546 6.12 -31.19 0.30
N LEU A 547 6.07 -29.85 0.20
CA LEU A 547 7.20 -29.01 -0.19
C LEU A 547 7.78 -28.37 1.06
N ALA A 548 9.06 -28.61 1.35
CA ALA A 548 9.70 -28.06 2.53
C ALA A 548 10.61 -26.87 2.21
N LEU A 549 10.67 -25.90 3.12
CA LEU A 549 11.64 -24.81 3.14
C LEU A 549 12.47 -24.94 4.43
N THR A 550 13.80 -25.00 4.30
CA THR A 550 14.71 -25.14 5.45
C THR A 550 16.03 -24.42 5.21
N THR A 551 16.89 -24.33 6.24
CA THR A 551 18.24 -23.81 6.10
C THR A 551 19.17 -24.83 5.44
N GLU A 552 20.28 -24.37 4.86
CA GLU A 552 21.25 -25.23 4.15
C GLU A 552 21.78 -26.36 5.04
N SER A 553 22.04 -26.09 6.33
CA SER A 553 22.51 -27.07 7.30
C SER A 553 21.52 -28.23 7.54
N ASN A 554 20.22 -27.93 7.44
CA ASN A 554 19.16 -28.87 7.74
C ASN A 554 18.64 -29.65 6.51
N VAL A 555 19.12 -29.33 5.30
CA VAL A 555 18.69 -30.01 4.05
C VAL A 555 18.84 -31.50 4.12
N ALA A 556 19.99 -31.98 4.59
CA ALA A 556 20.28 -33.42 4.64
C ALA A 556 19.30 -34.16 5.57
N GLU A 557 18.92 -33.56 6.68
CA GLU A 557 17.95 -34.14 7.62
C GLU A 557 16.52 -34.04 7.06
N MET A 558 16.13 -32.91 6.51
CA MET A 558 14.81 -32.71 5.88
C MET A 558 14.58 -33.70 4.74
N LYS A 559 15.60 -33.96 3.89
CA LYS A 559 15.55 -34.91 2.76
C LYS A 559 15.39 -36.38 3.15
N LYS A 560 15.56 -36.73 4.42
CA LYS A 560 15.23 -38.11 4.89
C LYS A 560 13.71 -38.33 4.90
N THR A 561 12.92 -37.27 4.94
CA THR A 561 11.46 -37.37 5.08
C THR A 561 10.73 -36.70 3.89
N VAL A 562 11.24 -35.60 3.35
CA VAL A 562 10.61 -34.83 2.27
C VAL A 562 11.49 -34.88 1.02
N GLU A 563 10.90 -35.21 -0.12
CA GLU A 563 11.61 -35.27 -1.40
C GLU A 563 11.92 -33.85 -1.92
N ASN A 564 10.92 -32.94 -1.88
CA ASN A 564 10.99 -31.61 -2.44
C ASN A 564 11.38 -30.59 -1.36
N VAL A 565 12.63 -30.13 -1.41
CA VAL A 565 13.20 -29.24 -0.39
C VAL A 565 13.83 -28.02 -1.05
N ILE A 566 13.39 -26.83 -0.65
CA ILE A 566 14.01 -25.53 -0.94
C ILE A 566 14.95 -25.20 0.23
N SER A 567 16.17 -24.78 -0.07
CA SER A 567 17.13 -24.34 0.96
C SER A 567 17.33 -22.82 0.93
N VAL A 568 17.60 -22.27 2.11
CA VAL A 568 18.01 -20.87 2.30
C VAL A 568 19.29 -20.81 3.14
N PRO A 569 20.15 -19.81 2.91
CA PRO A 569 21.34 -19.60 3.75
C PRO A 569 20.98 -19.38 5.22
N GLU A 570 21.86 -19.80 6.12
CA GLU A 570 21.76 -19.45 7.52
C GLU A 570 22.06 -17.97 7.76
N THR A 571 21.38 -17.40 8.74
CA THR A 571 21.66 -16.09 9.30
C THR A 571 21.25 -16.08 10.78
N HIS A 572 21.49 -14.96 11.48
CA HIS A 572 21.00 -14.86 12.86
C HIS A 572 19.48 -15.07 12.92
N THR A 573 19.01 -15.78 13.90
CA THR A 573 17.63 -16.29 14.02
C THR A 573 16.55 -15.21 13.79
N ILE A 574 16.77 -13.98 14.29
CA ILE A 574 15.79 -12.89 14.10
C ILE A 574 15.73 -12.37 12.66
N LEU A 575 16.77 -12.60 11.86
CA LEU A 575 16.87 -12.18 10.47
C LEU A 575 16.43 -13.29 9.49
N GLN A 576 16.33 -14.55 9.95
CA GLN A 576 16.00 -15.70 9.10
C GLN A 576 14.70 -15.53 8.31
N PRO A 577 13.61 -14.93 8.85
CA PRO A 577 12.40 -14.65 8.08
C PRO A 577 12.62 -13.72 6.87
N SER A 578 13.62 -12.85 6.91
CA SER A 578 13.95 -11.96 5.77
C SER A 578 14.53 -12.74 4.57
N LEU A 579 15.19 -13.87 4.80
CA LEU A 579 15.65 -14.78 3.74
C LEU A 579 14.53 -15.75 3.34
N GLY A 580 13.87 -16.35 4.33
CA GLY A 580 12.87 -17.40 4.09
C GLY A 580 11.63 -16.94 3.32
N VAL A 581 11.26 -15.67 3.38
CA VAL A 581 10.11 -15.13 2.63
C VAL A 581 10.35 -15.06 1.12
N VAL A 582 11.62 -14.91 0.68
CA VAL A 582 11.96 -14.72 -0.74
C VAL A 582 11.57 -15.92 -1.62
N PRO A 583 11.92 -17.18 -1.26
CA PRO A 583 11.45 -18.35 -1.99
C PRO A 583 9.91 -18.46 -2.03
N LEU A 584 9.21 -18.05 -0.98
CA LEU A 584 7.75 -18.08 -0.93
C LEU A 584 7.13 -17.06 -1.88
N GLN A 585 7.71 -15.85 -1.99
CA GLN A 585 7.33 -14.84 -2.97
C GLN A 585 7.56 -15.33 -4.40
N LEU A 586 8.72 -15.92 -4.68
CA LEU A 586 9.06 -16.48 -5.99
C LEU A 586 8.14 -17.66 -6.36
N PHE A 587 7.86 -18.55 -5.41
CA PHE A 587 6.93 -19.67 -5.62
C PHE A 587 5.54 -19.14 -6.01
N ALA A 588 5.00 -18.20 -5.24
CA ALA A 588 3.72 -17.58 -5.55
C ALA A 588 3.72 -16.91 -6.94
N TYR A 589 4.80 -16.18 -7.28
CA TYR A 589 4.98 -15.53 -8.57
C TYR A 589 4.94 -16.55 -9.73
N TYR A 590 5.72 -17.64 -9.67
CA TYR A 590 5.76 -18.63 -10.75
C TYR A 590 4.48 -19.45 -10.83
N VAL A 591 3.84 -19.78 -9.72
CA VAL A 591 2.51 -20.40 -9.70
C VAL A 591 1.49 -19.50 -10.43
N ALA A 592 1.47 -18.21 -10.12
CA ALA A 592 0.55 -17.26 -10.75
C ALA A 592 0.85 -17.11 -12.26
N LEU A 593 2.13 -17.08 -12.64
CA LEU A 593 2.57 -17.01 -14.03
C LEU A 593 2.06 -18.22 -14.84
N LEU A 594 2.23 -19.45 -14.31
CA LEU A 594 1.78 -20.67 -14.94
C LEU A 594 0.26 -20.77 -15.04
N ARG A 595 -0.46 -20.19 -14.11
CA ARG A 595 -1.92 -20.09 -14.13
C ARG A 595 -2.43 -19.00 -15.07
N GLY A 596 -1.56 -18.19 -15.68
CA GLY A 596 -1.94 -17.07 -16.56
C GLY A 596 -2.65 -15.94 -15.82
N CYS A 597 -2.38 -15.77 -14.53
CA CYS A 597 -2.96 -14.70 -13.72
C CYS A 597 -2.29 -13.35 -14.00
N ASP A 598 -3.00 -12.24 -13.78
CA ASP A 598 -2.39 -10.91 -13.78
C ASP A 598 -1.65 -10.70 -12.46
N ILE A 599 -0.33 -10.76 -12.51
CA ILE A 599 0.54 -10.77 -11.32
C ILE A 599 0.66 -9.37 -10.71
N ASP A 600 0.84 -8.36 -11.56
CA ASP A 600 1.04 -6.98 -11.09
C ASP A 600 -0.26 -6.33 -10.61
N LYS A 601 -1.39 -6.73 -11.23
CA LYS A 601 -2.74 -6.17 -10.95
C LYS A 601 -3.75 -7.31 -10.78
N PRO A 602 -3.64 -8.09 -9.70
CA PRO A 602 -4.55 -9.20 -9.44
C PRO A 602 -5.98 -8.70 -9.24
N ARG A 603 -6.96 -9.53 -9.67
CA ARG A 603 -8.38 -9.16 -9.57
C ARG A 603 -8.79 -8.86 -8.13
N ASN A 604 -9.71 -7.93 -7.96
CA ASN A 604 -10.31 -7.55 -6.67
C ASN A 604 -9.31 -7.05 -5.61
N LEU A 605 -8.11 -6.62 -6.02
CA LEU A 605 -7.11 -6.05 -5.12
C LEU A 605 -6.64 -4.69 -5.63
N ALA A 606 -6.30 -3.82 -4.71
CA ALA A 606 -5.66 -2.54 -4.94
C ALA A 606 -4.41 -2.40 -4.06
N LYS A 607 -3.39 -1.66 -4.54
CA LYS A 607 -2.10 -1.51 -3.84
C LYS A 607 -2.24 -0.93 -2.44
N SER A 608 -3.20 -0.05 -2.23
CA SER A 608 -3.43 0.60 -0.95
C SER A 608 -4.93 0.86 -0.78
N VAL A 609 -5.47 0.57 0.39
CA VAL A 609 -6.90 0.73 0.72
C VAL A 609 -7.08 2.04 1.47
N THR A 610 -7.76 3.01 0.84
CA THR A 610 -8.03 4.36 1.39
C THR A 610 -9.52 4.61 1.59
N VAL A 611 -10.30 3.54 1.71
CA VAL A 611 -11.73 3.56 2.03
C VAL A 611 -12.00 2.47 3.07
N GLU A 612 -13.00 2.67 3.91
CA GLU A 612 -13.54 1.63 4.80
C GLU A 612 -14.49 0.70 4.07
#